data_10797a31b746ac289ebe4b1aac43e158
#
_entry.id   10797a31b746ac289ebe4b1aac43e158
#
_cell.length_a   1.000
_cell.length_b   1.000
_cell.length_c   1.000
_cell.angle_alpha   90.00
_cell.angle_beta   90.00
_cell.angle_gamma   90.00
#
_symmetry.space_group_name_H-M   'P 1'
#
loop_
_entity.id
_entity.type
_entity.pdbx_description
1 polymer ?
#
loop_
_entity_poly.entity_id
_entity_poly.type
_entity_poly.pdbx_seq_one_letter_code
_entity_poly.pdbx_strand_id
1 'polypeptide(L)'
;MYRHLGNQTQQNDPHHVSVMQRVLGVVGEEEYFARLEVERVRRVAEERQAKLLAEERERDCTIHFMKCPKCGMQLEEIAFGDVRVDKCFSCDGLWLDKGELDLIREKDGGFMGRLLSVFGG
;
A
#
# COMPACT_ATOMS: atom_id res chain seq x y z
N MET A 1 -6.54 13.36 -12.01
CA MET A 1 -6.93 14.73 -11.80
C MET A 1 -6.44 15.26 -10.48
N TYR A 2 -6.82 14.67 -9.40
CA TYR A 2 -6.42 15.15 -8.12
C TYR A 2 -4.92 14.92 -7.83
N ARG A 3 -4.32 13.86 -8.36
CA ARG A 3 -2.89 13.61 -8.30
C ARG A 3 -2.10 14.70 -9.04
N HIS A 4 -2.64 15.15 -10.16
CA HIS A 4 -2.05 16.20 -10.97
C HIS A 4 -1.97 17.52 -10.20
N LEU A 5 -3.05 17.87 -9.50
CA LEU A 5 -3.09 19.09 -8.69
C LEU A 5 -2.06 19.08 -7.56
N GLY A 6 -1.91 17.96 -6.89
CA GLY A 6 -0.93 17.84 -5.83
C GLY A 6 0.50 18.01 -6.33
N ASN A 7 0.81 17.43 -7.48
CA ASN A 7 2.15 17.54 -8.05
C ASN A 7 2.49 18.98 -8.44
N GLN A 8 1.54 19.69 -9.02
CA GLN A 8 1.77 21.06 -9.43
C GLN A 8 2.09 21.96 -8.24
N THR A 9 1.36 21.79 -7.15
CA THR A 9 1.57 22.59 -5.95
C THR A 9 2.97 22.40 -5.39
N GLN A 10 3.41 21.15 -5.33
CA GLN A 10 4.72 20.83 -4.76
C GLN A 10 5.87 21.31 -5.63
N GLN A 11 5.73 21.24 -6.94
CA GLN A 11 6.79 21.61 -7.87
C GLN A 11 7.12 23.11 -7.85
N ASN A 12 6.20 23.95 -7.42
CA ASN A 12 6.37 25.37 -7.44
C ASN A 12 6.90 25.94 -6.11
N ASP A 13 7.20 25.08 -5.14
CA ASP A 13 7.72 25.51 -3.84
C ASP A 13 9.26 25.50 -3.86
N PRO A 14 9.92 26.68 -3.73
CA PRO A 14 11.38 26.74 -3.73
C PRO A 14 12.01 25.97 -2.56
N HIS A 15 11.36 25.96 -1.40
CA HIS A 15 11.84 25.19 -0.26
C HIS A 15 11.82 23.70 -0.55
N HIS A 16 10.78 23.24 -1.23
CA HIS A 16 10.64 21.85 -1.62
C HIS A 16 11.79 21.42 -2.52
N VAL A 17 12.16 22.23 -3.50
CA VAL A 17 13.27 21.93 -4.40
C VAL A 17 14.58 21.79 -3.63
N SER A 18 14.84 22.68 -2.67
CA SER A 18 16.04 22.62 -1.84
C SER A 18 16.11 21.34 -1.02
N VAL A 19 14.97 20.94 -0.43
CA VAL A 19 14.87 19.68 0.33
C VAL A 19 15.11 18.49 -0.58
N MET A 20 14.51 18.51 -1.78
CA MET A 20 14.66 17.45 -2.76
C MET A 20 16.13 17.23 -3.12
N GLN A 21 16.88 18.29 -3.37
CA GLN A 21 18.30 18.20 -3.73
C GLN A 21 19.12 17.52 -2.64
N ARG A 22 18.82 17.81 -1.37
CA ARG A 22 19.50 17.18 -0.24
C ARG A 22 19.16 15.71 -0.11
N VAL A 23 17.90 15.36 -0.28
CA VAL A 23 17.42 13.99 -0.12
C VAL A 23 17.95 13.12 -1.25
N LEU A 24 18.01 13.63 -2.47
CA LEU A 24 18.50 12.87 -3.63
C LEU A 24 19.96 12.46 -3.49
N GLY A 25 20.71 13.16 -2.64
CA GLY A 25 22.08 12.74 -2.32
C GLY A 25 22.15 11.52 -1.41
N VAL A 26 21.05 11.15 -0.76
CA VAL A 26 20.98 10.03 0.20
C VAL A 26 20.16 8.88 -0.36
N VAL A 27 18.98 9.17 -0.96
CA VAL A 27 18.07 8.17 -1.53
C VAL A 27 17.85 8.50 -3.00
N GLY A 28 17.42 7.53 -3.77
CA GLY A 28 17.11 7.72 -5.19
C GLY A 28 15.91 8.64 -5.39
N GLU A 29 15.84 9.21 -6.58
CA GLU A 29 14.77 10.12 -6.97
C GLU A 29 13.40 9.45 -6.88
N GLU A 30 13.29 8.21 -7.36
CA GLU A 30 12.05 7.45 -7.31
C GLU A 30 11.56 7.26 -5.88
N GLU A 31 12.47 6.94 -4.97
CA GLU A 31 12.11 6.76 -3.57
C GLU A 31 11.65 8.08 -2.94
N TYR A 32 12.34 9.18 -3.26
CA TYR A 32 11.98 10.49 -2.74
C TYR A 32 10.55 10.88 -3.15
N PHE A 33 10.23 10.75 -4.44
CA PHE A 33 8.91 11.11 -4.93
C PHE A 33 7.82 10.16 -4.42
N ALA A 34 8.16 8.88 -4.27
CA ALA A 34 7.22 7.92 -3.69
C ALA A 34 6.86 8.29 -2.25
N ARG A 35 7.84 8.72 -1.45
CA ARG A 35 7.59 9.16 -0.07
C ARG A 35 6.69 10.40 -0.02
N LEU A 36 6.90 11.35 -0.91
CA LEU A 36 6.04 12.54 -1.00
C LEU A 36 4.61 12.16 -1.37
N GLU A 37 4.46 11.25 -2.31
CA GLU A 37 3.14 10.80 -2.74
C GLU A 37 2.41 10.07 -1.62
N VAL A 38 3.12 9.20 -0.89
CA VAL A 38 2.54 8.50 0.26
C VAL A 38 2.04 9.49 1.31
N GLU A 39 2.84 10.52 1.62
CA GLU A 39 2.45 11.55 2.59
C GLU A 39 1.18 12.28 2.15
N ARG A 40 1.12 12.67 0.88
CA ARG A 40 -0.02 13.38 0.33
C ARG A 40 -1.29 12.51 0.36
N VAL A 41 -1.18 11.28 -0.10
CA VAL A 41 -2.30 10.34 -0.14
C VAL A 41 -2.76 9.99 1.27
N ARG A 42 -1.81 9.83 2.20
CA ARG A 42 -2.14 9.55 3.61
C ARG A 42 -3.00 10.65 4.21
N ARG A 43 -2.62 11.92 4.02
CA ARG A 43 -3.41 13.03 4.55
C ARG A 43 -4.84 13.03 4.02
N VAL A 44 -4.99 12.80 2.72
CA VAL A 44 -6.31 12.74 2.10
C VAL A 44 -7.12 11.58 2.64
N ALA A 45 -6.49 10.41 2.80
CA ALA A 45 -7.15 9.24 3.34
C ALA A 45 -7.60 9.46 4.79
N GLU A 46 -6.73 10.06 5.61
CA GLU A 46 -7.06 10.33 7.00
C GLU A 46 -8.21 11.34 7.13
N GLU A 47 -8.21 12.38 6.31
CA GLU A 47 -9.31 13.35 6.28
C GLU A 47 -10.63 12.69 5.91
N ARG A 48 -10.59 11.81 4.92
CA ARG A 48 -11.78 11.11 4.45
C ARG A 48 -12.31 10.16 5.52
N GLN A 49 -11.42 9.45 6.20
CA GLN A 49 -11.79 8.53 7.27
C GLN A 49 -12.35 9.26 8.48
N ALA A 50 -11.78 10.43 8.79
CA ALA A 50 -12.23 11.23 9.92
C ALA A 50 -13.66 11.75 9.76
N LYS A 51 -14.14 11.86 8.52
CA LYS A 51 -15.51 12.32 8.23
C LYS A 51 -16.54 11.21 8.36
N LEU A 52 -16.11 9.96 8.41
CA LEU A 52 -17.02 8.83 8.51
C LEU A 52 -17.51 8.67 9.95
N LEU A 53 -18.79 8.42 10.09
CA LEU A 53 -19.35 8.05 11.38
C LEU A 53 -18.89 6.64 11.74
N ALA A 54 -18.80 6.35 13.05
CA ALA A 54 -18.37 5.03 13.53
C ALA A 54 -19.23 3.92 12.94
N GLU A 55 -20.53 4.14 12.84
CA GLU A 55 -21.46 3.16 12.28
C GLU A 55 -21.20 2.88 10.82
N GLU A 56 -20.87 3.92 10.04
CA GLU A 56 -20.52 3.76 8.63
C GLU A 56 -19.24 2.96 8.45
N ARG A 57 -18.23 3.24 9.29
CA ARG A 57 -16.97 2.52 9.25
C ARG A 57 -17.15 1.05 9.56
N GLU A 58 -17.99 0.76 10.55
CA GLU A 58 -18.28 -0.62 10.93
C GLU A 58 -19.02 -1.36 9.82
N ARG A 59 -19.99 -0.73 9.18
CA ARG A 59 -20.73 -1.31 8.07
C ARG A 59 -19.79 -1.60 6.89
N ASP A 60 -18.93 -0.66 6.56
CA ASP A 60 -17.98 -0.83 5.47
C ASP A 60 -17.01 -1.96 5.75
N CYS A 61 -16.52 -2.04 6.99
CA CYS A 61 -15.66 -3.13 7.40
C CYS A 61 -16.35 -4.49 7.23
N THR A 62 -17.60 -4.59 7.66
CA THR A 62 -18.36 -5.83 7.56
C THR A 62 -18.60 -6.25 6.11
N ILE A 63 -18.95 -5.30 5.26
CA ILE A 63 -19.25 -5.56 3.86
C ILE A 63 -18.00 -5.95 3.07
N HIS A 64 -16.89 -5.28 3.33
CA HIS A 64 -15.68 -5.43 2.52
C HIS A 64 -14.62 -6.35 3.13
N PHE A 65 -14.84 -6.84 4.35
CA PHE A 65 -13.86 -7.70 5.02
C PHE A 65 -13.55 -8.93 4.18
N MET A 66 -12.26 -9.18 3.97
CA MET A 66 -11.76 -10.31 3.18
C MET A 66 -12.30 -10.34 1.75
N LYS A 67 -12.62 -9.19 1.20
CA LYS A 67 -13.00 -9.07 -0.21
C LYS A 67 -11.84 -8.48 -1.00
N CYS A 68 -11.62 -8.99 -2.20
CA CYS A 68 -10.56 -8.49 -3.06
C CYS A 68 -10.85 -7.03 -3.43
N PRO A 69 -9.90 -6.11 -3.20
CA PRO A 69 -10.13 -4.71 -3.51
C PRO A 69 -10.23 -4.44 -5.01
N LYS A 70 -9.79 -5.38 -5.83
CA LYS A 70 -9.76 -5.20 -7.28
C LYS A 70 -11.00 -5.76 -7.97
N CYS A 71 -11.44 -6.95 -7.57
CA CYS A 71 -12.56 -7.60 -8.25
C CYS A 71 -13.76 -7.87 -7.34
N GLY A 72 -13.63 -7.68 -6.04
CA GLY A 72 -14.71 -7.86 -5.09
C GLY A 72 -15.00 -9.28 -4.65
N MET A 73 -14.28 -10.27 -5.18
CA MET A 73 -14.49 -11.66 -4.81
C MET A 73 -13.86 -11.97 -3.45
N GLN A 74 -14.27 -13.08 -2.85
CA GLN A 74 -13.76 -13.51 -1.54
C GLN A 74 -12.28 -13.84 -1.62
N LEU A 75 -11.51 -13.30 -0.66
CA LEU A 75 -10.12 -13.70 -0.48
C LEU A 75 -10.04 -14.97 0.36
N GLU A 76 -9.10 -15.83 0.05
CA GLU A 76 -8.83 -17.03 0.81
C GLU A 76 -7.50 -16.94 1.52
N GLU A 77 -7.48 -17.26 2.81
CA GLU A 77 -6.26 -17.21 3.60
C GLU A 77 -5.51 -18.53 3.47
N ILE A 78 -4.26 -18.46 3.06
CA ILE A 78 -3.39 -19.63 2.90
C ILE A 78 -2.08 -19.36 3.62
N ALA A 79 -1.64 -20.33 4.43
CA ALA A 79 -0.38 -20.24 5.15
C ALA A 79 0.78 -20.68 4.28
N PHE A 80 1.86 -19.91 4.31
CA PHE A 80 3.14 -20.29 3.72
C PHE A 80 4.19 -20.15 4.83
N GLY A 81 4.44 -21.24 5.53
CA GLY A 81 5.25 -21.20 6.75
C GLY A 81 4.51 -20.41 7.83
N ASP A 82 5.18 -19.42 8.38
CA ASP A 82 4.61 -18.52 9.38
C ASP A 82 3.94 -17.27 8.78
N VAL A 83 3.93 -17.17 7.45
CA VAL A 83 3.32 -16.05 6.75
C VAL A 83 1.94 -16.48 6.22
N ARG A 84 0.93 -15.64 6.42
CA ARG A 84 -0.42 -15.89 5.92
C ARG A 84 -0.70 -14.95 4.76
N VAL A 85 -1.13 -15.52 3.65
CA VAL A 85 -1.36 -14.78 2.41
C VAL A 85 -2.84 -14.85 2.08
N ASP A 86 -3.44 -13.71 1.78
CA ASP A 86 -4.82 -13.66 1.32
C ASP A 86 -4.82 -13.65 -0.20
N LYS A 87 -5.28 -14.75 -0.77
CA LYS A 87 -5.25 -14.98 -2.22
C LYS A 87 -6.63 -14.80 -2.83
N CYS A 88 -6.69 -14.06 -3.93
CA CYS A 88 -7.90 -13.98 -4.76
C CYS A 88 -7.75 -14.94 -5.92
N PHE A 89 -8.63 -15.94 -5.97
CA PHE A 89 -8.60 -16.93 -7.04
C PHE A 89 -9.36 -16.49 -8.29
N SER A 90 -9.95 -15.29 -8.25
CA SER A 90 -10.62 -14.74 -9.41
C SER A 90 -9.69 -13.91 -10.28
N CYS A 91 -8.93 -13.00 -9.67
CA CYS A 91 -8.01 -12.13 -10.42
C CYS A 91 -6.54 -12.41 -10.16
N ASP A 92 -6.25 -13.46 -9.37
CA ASP A 92 -4.90 -13.89 -9.01
C ASP A 92 -4.11 -12.87 -8.17
N GLY A 93 -4.78 -11.90 -7.57
CA GLY A 93 -4.15 -10.94 -6.69
C GLY A 93 -3.81 -11.52 -5.32
N LEU A 94 -2.86 -10.90 -4.67
CA LEU A 94 -2.45 -11.27 -3.32
C LEU A 94 -2.59 -10.06 -2.41
N TRP A 95 -2.99 -10.30 -1.16
CA TRP A 95 -3.00 -9.28 -0.14
C TRP A 95 -2.13 -9.71 1.02
N LEU A 96 -1.28 -8.79 1.48
CA LEU A 96 -0.42 -8.98 2.65
C LEU A 96 -0.59 -7.76 3.55
N ASP A 97 -0.89 -7.99 4.82
CA ASP A 97 -0.98 -6.87 5.75
C ASP A 97 0.41 -6.48 6.26
N LYS A 98 0.48 -5.45 7.10
CA LYS A 98 1.75 -4.93 7.59
C LYS A 98 2.52 -5.99 8.37
N GLY A 99 1.85 -6.78 9.19
CA GLY A 99 2.49 -7.83 9.97
C GLY A 99 3.15 -8.89 9.10
N GLU A 100 2.46 -9.32 8.04
CA GLU A 100 3.00 -10.29 7.09
C GLU A 100 4.18 -9.70 6.31
N LEU A 101 4.09 -8.45 5.91
CA LEU A 101 5.18 -7.79 5.21
C LEU A 101 6.42 -7.68 6.09
N ASP A 102 6.25 -7.40 7.38
CA ASP A 102 7.37 -7.35 8.31
C ASP A 102 8.04 -8.73 8.47
N LEU A 103 7.24 -9.79 8.52
CA LEU A 103 7.76 -11.15 8.57
C LEU A 103 8.58 -11.48 7.32
N ILE A 104 8.06 -11.13 6.15
CA ILE A 104 8.75 -11.38 4.89
C ILE A 104 10.08 -10.64 4.84
N ARG A 105 10.12 -9.42 5.35
CA ARG A 105 11.35 -8.62 5.37
C ARG A 105 12.46 -9.28 6.19
N GLU A 106 12.09 -10.06 7.19
CA GLU A 106 13.04 -10.77 8.04
C GLU A 106 13.56 -12.06 7.42
N LYS A 107 12.95 -12.52 6.33
CA LYS A 107 13.34 -13.75 5.65
C LYS A 107 14.52 -13.50 4.72
N ASP A 108 15.12 -14.60 4.24
CA ASP A 108 16.20 -14.50 3.26
C ASP A 108 15.71 -13.94 1.93
N GLY A 109 16.63 -13.50 1.08
CA GLY A 109 16.30 -12.85 -0.18
C GLY A 109 15.58 -13.73 -1.19
N GLY A 110 15.59 -15.04 -0.99
CA GLY A 110 14.88 -15.97 -1.87
C GLY A 110 13.46 -16.27 -1.45
N PHE A 111 13.06 -15.83 -0.27
CA PHE A 111 11.73 -16.15 0.27
C PHE A 111 10.60 -15.61 -0.61
N MET A 112 10.71 -14.36 -1.03
CA MET A 112 9.67 -13.74 -1.87
C MET A 112 9.52 -14.48 -3.20
N GLY A 113 10.63 -14.91 -3.79
CA GLY A 113 10.56 -15.69 -5.02
C GLY A 113 9.83 -17.01 -4.85
N ARG A 114 10.11 -17.72 -3.73
CA ARG A 114 9.41 -18.97 -3.43
C ARG A 114 7.92 -18.74 -3.19
N LEU A 115 7.59 -17.69 -2.45
CA LEU A 115 6.20 -17.33 -2.17
C LEU A 115 5.45 -17.06 -3.47
N LEU A 116 6.01 -16.25 -4.33
CA LEU A 116 5.39 -15.91 -5.62
C LEU A 116 5.28 -17.13 -6.52
N SER A 117 6.22 -18.06 -6.46
CA SER A 117 6.17 -19.31 -7.22
C SER A 117 4.96 -20.17 -6.81
N VAL A 118 4.65 -20.18 -5.51
CA VAL A 118 3.52 -20.97 -5.00
C VAL A 118 2.18 -20.31 -5.31
N PHE A 119 2.09 -18.98 -5.13
CA PHE A 119 0.82 -18.27 -5.21
C PHE A 119 0.60 -17.56 -6.53
N GLY A 120 1.64 -17.27 -7.29
CA GLY A 120 1.55 -16.48 -8.50
C GLY A 120 1.05 -17.25 -9.71
N GLY A 121 0.80 -18.49 -9.58
CA GLY A 121 0.15 -19.37 -10.52
C GLY A 121 0.26 -19.14 -11.98
#